data_42b257b200715f5e5286a75a0acbd5f8
#
_entry.id   42b257b200715f5e5286a75a0acbd5f8
#
_cell.length_a   1.000
_cell.length_b   1.000
_cell.length_c   1.000
_cell.angle_alpha   90.00
_cell.angle_beta   90.00
_cell.angle_gamma   90.00
#
_symmetry.space_group_name_H-M   'P 1'
#
loop_
_entity.id
_entity.type
_entity.pdbx_description
1 polymer ?
#
loop_
_entity_poly.entity_id
_entity_poly.type
_entity_poly.pdbx_seq_one_letter_code
_entity_poly.pdbx_strand_id
1 'polypeptide(L)'
;MLFRSLSQLGPLEAPFKSWDEVSKNPFFSANSEVVPKLESFMDELRKSGDSVGARITTVAEHVPVGWGAPVYAKLDADLAGAMMSINAVKAVEIGSGFASVTQRGSEHGDELTPDGFVTNHAGGILGGISTGQDIVVTIGIKPTSSIRVARRSIDKQGNPVTVETNGRHDPCVGIRATPIAEAMMALVLMDHALLHRAQNADVTTKTPRIAGAVARTVSVGKKKFSTKINPDPAEA
;
A
#
# COMPACT_ATOMS: atom_id res chain seq x y z
N MET A 1 13.42 -3.72 -5.80
CA MET A 1 13.62 -3.82 -4.33
C MET A 1 12.27 -3.73 -3.66
N LEU A 2 12.04 -4.45 -2.56
CA LEU A 2 10.77 -4.42 -1.83
C LEU A 2 10.95 -3.72 -0.49
N PHE A 3 9.95 -2.92 -0.13
CA PHE A 3 9.88 -2.20 1.13
C PHE A 3 8.50 -2.33 1.75
N ARG A 4 8.45 -2.18 3.06
CA ARG A 4 7.22 -2.18 3.84
C ARG A 4 7.34 -1.20 4.98
N SER A 5 6.22 -0.66 5.42
CA SER A 5 6.17 0.19 6.60
C SER A 5 4.78 0.13 7.23
N LEU A 6 4.73 0.08 8.55
CA LEU A 6 3.53 0.45 9.29
C LEU A 6 3.37 1.97 9.16
N SER A 7 2.38 2.39 8.39
CA SER A 7 2.11 3.79 8.08
C SER A 7 1.06 4.45 8.99
N GLN A 8 0.32 3.62 9.76
CA GLN A 8 -0.61 4.11 10.78
C GLN A 8 -0.92 3.00 11.79
N LEU A 9 -1.08 3.36 13.06
CA LEU A 9 -1.52 2.48 14.13
C LEU A 9 -2.69 3.14 14.87
N GLY A 10 -3.90 2.62 14.64
CA GLY A 10 -5.11 3.27 15.13
C GLY A 10 -5.22 4.71 14.66
N PRO A 11 -5.37 5.67 15.59
CA PRO A 11 -5.43 7.10 15.24
C PRO A 11 -4.06 7.73 14.95
N LEU A 12 -2.96 7.03 15.20
CA LEU A 12 -1.60 7.58 15.10
C LEU A 12 -1.03 7.33 13.72
N GLU A 13 -0.86 8.37 12.94
CA GLU A 13 -0.16 8.31 11.65
C GLU A 13 1.35 8.26 11.84
N ALA A 14 2.03 7.51 10.98
CA ALA A 14 3.47 7.40 10.90
C ALA A 14 3.93 7.84 9.50
N PRO A 15 4.07 9.15 9.26
CA PRO A 15 4.48 9.67 7.97
C PRO A 15 5.86 9.17 7.60
N PHE A 16 6.04 8.85 6.32
CA PHE A 16 7.28 8.29 5.79
C PHE A 16 8.46 9.27 5.93
N LYS A 17 9.60 8.77 6.37
CA LYS A 17 10.89 9.47 6.39
C LYS A 17 11.97 8.73 5.61
N SER A 18 12.25 7.48 5.96
CA SER A 18 13.27 6.67 5.31
C SER A 18 12.99 5.18 5.48
N TRP A 19 13.29 4.41 4.44
CA TRP A 19 13.26 2.95 4.51
C TRP A 19 14.28 2.38 5.51
N ASP A 20 15.40 3.08 5.73
CA ASP A 20 16.44 2.69 6.69
C ASP A 20 15.96 2.66 8.14
N GLU A 21 14.88 3.37 8.45
CA GLU A 21 14.29 3.41 9.79
C GLU A 21 13.48 2.14 10.11
N VAL A 22 12.95 1.48 9.10
CA VAL A 22 12.01 0.35 9.25
C VAL A 22 12.60 -0.81 10.06
N SER A 23 13.87 -1.13 9.83
CA SER A 23 14.56 -2.22 10.54
C SER A 23 15.07 -1.84 11.94
N LYS A 24 15.01 -0.54 12.30
CA LYS A 24 15.57 -0.02 13.56
C LYS A 24 14.57 0.03 14.71
N ASN A 25 13.30 -0.27 14.44
CA ASN A 25 12.26 -0.20 15.45
C ASN A 25 11.28 -1.38 15.38
N PRO A 26 10.65 -1.75 16.51
CA PRO A 26 9.79 -2.93 16.58
C PRO A 26 8.44 -2.78 15.86
N PHE A 27 8.10 -1.57 15.40
CA PHE A 27 6.85 -1.28 14.69
C PHE A 27 7.00 -1.40 13.17
N PHE A 28 8.21 -1.60 12.66
CA PHE A 28 8.49 -1.47 11.22
C PHE A 28 8.05 -0.13 10.65
N SER A 29 8.14 0.94 11.45
CA SER A 29 7.81 2.29 11.02
C SER A 29 8.97 2.90 10.23
N ALA A 30 8.67 3.55 9.11
CA ALA A 30 9.64 4.32 8.34
C ALA A 30 9.97 5.69 8.97
N ASN A 31 9.54 5.90 10.23
CA ASN A 31 9.79 7.11 11.00
C ASN A 31 9.99 6.76 12.48
N SER A 32 11.23 6.79 12.94
CA SER A 32 11.55 6.47 14.34
C SER A 32 11.09 7.53 15.34
N GLU A 33 10.79 8.76 14.91
CA GLU A 33 10.34 9.82 15.83
C GLU A 33 8.93 9.58 16.39
N VAL A 34 8.11 8.78 15.70
CA VAL A 34 6.77 8.44 16.18
C VAL A 34 6.77 7.25 17.14
N VAL A 35 7.86 6.47 17.19
CA VAL A 35 7.95 5.21 17.96
C VAL A 35 7.57 5.39 19.43
N PRO A 36 8.06 6.41 20.18
CA PRO A 36 7.66 6.58 21.57
C PRO A 36 6.15 6.78 21.76
N LYS A 37 5.47 7.44 20.81
CA LYS A 37 4.01 7.59 20.83
C LYS A 37 3.28 6.27 20.56
N LEU A 38 3.81 5.48 19.62
CA LEU A 38 3.27 4.16 19.30
C LEU A 38 3.40 3.21 20.50
N GLU A 39 4.55 3.23 21.20
CA GLU A 39 4.78 2.44 22.41
C GLU A 39 3.81 2.80 23.53
N SER A 40 3.68 4.11 23.83
CA SER A 40 2.74 4.57 24.85
C SER A 40 1.31 4.12 24.56
N PHE A 41 0.86 4.30 23.32
CA PHE A 41 -0.49 3.89 22.91
C PHE A 41 -0.69 2.37 22.98
N MET A 42 0.31 1.57 22.60
CA MET A 42 0.26 0.12 22.75
C MET A 42 0.18 -0.32 24.21
N ASP A 43 0.83 0.40 25.12
CA ASP A 43 0.75 0.12 26.56
C ASP A 43 -0.63 0.48 27.15
N GLU A 44 -1.26 1.54 26.67
CA GLU A 44 -2.64 1.87 27.01
C GLU A 44 -3.62 0.76 26.58
N LEU A 45 -3.46 0.28 25.34
CA LEU A 45 -4.28 -0.83 24.82
C LEU A 45 -4.09 -2.14 25.61
N ARG A 46 -2.84 -2.45 26.02
CA ARG A 46 -2.57 -3.62 26.85
C ARG A 46 -3.25 -3.50 28.23
N LYS A 47 -3.20 -2.31 28.82
CA LYS A 47 -3.82 -2.05 30.14
C LYS A 47 -5.33 -2.12 30.06
N SER A 48 -5.95 -1.54 29.03
CA SER A 48 -7.39 -1.58 28.81
C SER A 48 -7.92 -2.94 28.35
N GLY A 49 -7.04 -3.82 27.87
CA GLY A 49 -7.43 -5.11 27.28
C GLY A 49 -8.10 -4.99 25.90
N ASP A 50 -7.89 -3.88 25.22
CA ASP A 50 -8.49 -3.57 23.93
C ASP A 50 -7.48 -3.75 22.78
N SER A 51 -7.90 -3.49 21.56
CA SER A 51 -7.12 -3.64 20.32
C SER A 51 -7.40 -2.53 19.33
N VAL A 52 -6.48 -2.36 18.39
CA VAL A 52 -6.56 -1.36 17.34
C VAL A 52 -6.14 -1.94 15.99
N GLY A 53 -6.63 -1.33 14.91
CA GLY A 53 -6.21 -1.63 13.55
C GLY A 53 -4.92 -0.93 13.16
N ALA A 54 -4.47 -1.22 11.94
CA ALA A 54 -3.29 -0.59 11.36
C ALA A 54 -3.43 -0.39 9.85
N ARG A 55 -2.65 0.54 9.32
CA ARG A 55 -2.40 0.71 7.89
C ARG A 55 -0.94 0.34 7.60
N ILE A 56 -0.75 -0.48 6.59
CA ILE A 56 0.56 -0.92 6.14
C ILE A 56 0.72 -0.52 4.69
N THR A 57 1.84 0.10 4.36
CA THR A 57 2.21 0.45 2.98
C THR A 57 3.38 -0.42 2.55
N THR A 58 3.24 -1.07 1.39
CA THR A 58 4.30 -1.82 0.71
C THR A 58 4.64 -1.14 -0.60
N VAL A 59 5.93 -1.11 -0.92
CA VAL A 59 6.43 -0.50 -2.14
C VAL A 59 7.40 -1.45 -2.83
N ALA A 60 7.22 -1.63 -4.14
CA ALA A 60 8.17 -2.35 -4.98
C ALA A 60 8.82 -1.37 -5.96
N GLU A 61 10.10 -1.10 -5.75
CA GLU A 61 10.90 -0.26 -6.64
C GLU A 61 11.54 -1.08 -7.76
N HIS A 62 11.77 -0.43 -8.91
CA HIS A 62 12.46 -1.00 -10.06
C HIS A 62 11.74 -2.21 -10.68
N VAL A 63 10.41 -2.25 -10.59
CA VAL A 63 9.63 -3.24 -11.33
C VAL A 63 9.69 -2.90 -12.82
N PRO A 64 10.05 -3.85 -13.70
CA PRO A 64 10.07 -3.59 -15.14
C PRO A 64 8.70 -3.19 -15.67
N VAL A 65 8.71 -2.42 -16.76
CA VAL A 65 7.49 -2.14 -17.53
C VAL A 65 6.95 -3.43 -18.15
N GLY A 66 5.62 -3.61 -18.14
CA GLY A 66 4.98 -4.67 -18.91
C GLY A 66 4.60 -5.92 -18.13
N TRP A 67 4.79 -5.97 -16.79
CA TRP A 67 4.29 -7.07 -15.99
C TRP A 67 2.80 -6.91 -15.74
N GLY A 68 2.04 -7.98 -15.94
CA GLY A 68 0.59 -7.99 -15.87
C GLY A 68 -0.05 -8.20 -17.24
N ALA A 69 -1.37 -8.37 -17.26
CA ALA A 69 -2.15 -8.55 -18.49
C ALA A 69 -3.46 -7.76 -18.41
N PRO A 70 -3.96 -7.22 -19.54
CA PRO A 70 -5.01 -6.18 -19.50
C PRO A 70 -6.41 -6.67 -19.15
N VAL A 71 -6.71 -7.98 -19.24
CA VAL A 71 -8.09 -8.47 -19.04
C VAL A 71 -8.22 -9.35 -17.80
N TYR A 72 -7.53 -10.48 -17.73
CA TYR A 72 -7.75 -11.50 -16.69
C TYR A 72 -6.68 -11.55 -15.62
N ALA A 73 -5.45 -11.19 -15.92
CA ALA A 73 -4.32 -11.19 -14.99
C ALA A 73 -3.79 -9.76 -14.78
N LYS A 74 -4.68 -8.85 -14.39
CA LYS A 74 -4.29 -7.49 -14.05
C LYS A 74 -3.46 -7.51 -12.80
N LEU A 75 -2.30 -6.87 -12.85
CA LEU A 75 -1.36 -6.83 -11.73
C LEU A 75 -1.96 -6.20 -10.46
N ASP A 76 -2.74 -5.13 -10.61
CA ASP A 76 -3.45 -4.48 -9.51
C ASP A 76 -4.53 -5.38 -8.89
N ALA A 77 -5.27 -6.14 -9.72
CA ALA A 77 -6.30 -7.06 -9.25
C ALA A 77 -5.67 -8.24 -8.49
N ASP A 78 -4.59 -8.81 -8.99
CA ASP A 78 -3.90 -9.94 -8.35
C ASP A 78 -3.23 -9.49 -7.05
N LEU A 79 -2.59 -8.32 -7.03
CA LEU A 79 -2.07 -7.71 -5.80
C LEU A 79 -3.18 -7.47 -4.78
N ALA A 80 -4.31 -6.86 -5.20
CA ALA A 80 -5.43 -6.60 -4.30
C ALA A 80 -6.04 -7.90 -3.75
N GLY A 81 -6.22 -8.92 -4.59
CA GLY A 81 -6.72 -10.24 -4.18
C GLY A 81 -5.79 -10.94 -3.20
N ALA A 82 -4.50 -10.95 -3.47
CA ALA A 82 -3.50 -11.55 -2.60
C ALA A 82 -3.40 -10.82 -1.25
N MET A 83 -3.37 -9.49 -1.25
CA MET A 83 -3.35 -8.69 -0.02
C MET A 83 -4.64 -8.88 0.79
N MET A 84 -5.80 -8.95 0.14
CA MET A 84 -7.08 -9.20 0.81
C MET A 84 -7.15 -10.60 1.42
N SER A 85 -6.38 -11.59 0.93
CA SER A 85 -6.31 -12.94 1.51
C SER A 85 -5.56 -13.00 2.85
N ILE A 86 -4.79 -11.98 3.19
CA ILE A 86 -4.11 -11.88 4.48
C ILE A 86 -5.17 -11.72 5.59
N ASN A 87 -5.08 -12.55 6.63
CA ASN A 87 -6.03 -12.51 7.74
C ASN A 87 -6.13 -11.11 8.35
N ALA A 88 -7.36 -10.68 8.65
CA ALA A 88 -7.72 -9.38 9.21
C ALA A 88 -7.58 -8.17 8.26
N VAL A 89 -7.11 -8.32 7.04
CA VAL A 89 -7.19 -7.26 6.02
C VAL A 89 -8.65 -7.00 5.65
N LYS A 90 -9.03 -5.72 5.56
CA LYS A 90 -10.38 -5.25 5.22
C LYS A 90 -10.39 -4.13 4.18
N ALA A 91 -9.23 -3.63 3.81
CA ALA A 91 -9.07 -2.64 2.75
C ALA A 91 -7.76 -2.88 2.02
N VAL A 92 -7.77 -2.63 0.71
CA VAL A 92 -6.59 -2.57 -0.14
C VAL A 92 -6.72 -1.35 -1.03
N GLU A 93 -5.65 -0.58 -1.16
CA GLU A 93 -5.54 0.58 -2.03
C GLU A 93 -4.31 0.44 -2.91
N ILE A 94 -4.42 0.83 -4.17
CA ILE A 94 -3.32 0.92 -5.13
C ILE A 94 -3.06 2.40 -5.42
N GLY A 95 -1.81 2.84 -5.30
CA GLY A 95 -1.45 4.25 -5.49
C GLY A 95 -2.20 5.18 -4.55
N SER A 96 -2.88 6.18 -5.11
CA SER A 96 -3.68 7.16 -4.35
C SER A 96 -4.95 6.57 -3.71
N GLY A 97 -5.35 5.34 -4.09
CA GLY A 97 -6.49 4.66 -3.48
C GLY A 97 -7.75 5.53 -3.41
N PHE A 98 -8.39 5.58 -2.24
CA PHE A 98 -9.60 6.39 -2.04
C PHE A 98 -9.38 7.90 -2.16
N ALA A 99 -8.16 8.41 -2.02
CA ALA A 99 -7.88 9.83 -2.23
C ALA A 99 -8.15 10.27 -3.68
N SER A 100 -8.09 9.35 -4.64
CA SER A 100 -8.40 9.62 -6.05
C SER A 100 -9.85 10.07 -6.28
N VAL A 101 -10.79 9.67 -5.40
CA VAL A 101 -12.23 10.03 -5.54
C VAL A 101 -12.47 11.53 -5.43
N THR A 102 -11.62 12.25 -4.71
CA THR A 102 -11.72 13.71 -4.53
C THR A 102 -10.92 14.50 -5.55
N GLN A 103 -10.09 13.83 -6.35
CA GLN A 103 -9.26 14.44 -7.37
C GLN A 103 -10.03 14.62 -8.68
N ARG A 104 -9.76 15.70 -9.39
CA ARG A 104 -10.19 15.85 -10.79
C ARG A 104 -9.27 15.04 -11.69
N GLY A 105 -9.74 14.64 -12.87
CA GLY A 105 -8.92 13.93 -13.86
C GLY A 105 -7.63 14.66 -14.21
N SER A 106 -7.67 16.00 -14.27
CA SER A 106 -6.49 16.85 -14.50
C SER A 106 -5.51 16.90 -13.32
N GLU A 107 -5.92 16.46 -12.13
CA GLU A 107 -5.08 16.41 -10.92
C GLU A 107 -4.54 14.99 -10.70
N HIS A 108 -5.32 13.99 -11.10
CA HIS A 108 -5.00 12.57 -10.91
C HIS A 108 -4.03 12.03 -11.96
N GLY A 109 -3.97 12.61 -13.15
CA GLY A 109 -3.11 12.15 -14.23
C GLY A 109 -1.63 12.18 -13.84
N ASP A 110 -0.92 11.07 -14.07
CA ASP A 110 0.51 11.01 -13.85
C ASP A 110 1.23 11.61 -15.08
N GLU A 111 1.49 12.91 -15.00
CA GLU A 111 2.14 13.63 -16.10
C GLU A 111 3.57 13.15 -16.33
N LEU A 112 3.97 13.15 -17.60
CA LEU A 112 5.29 12.75 -18.05
C LEU A 112 6.05 13.95 -18.61
N THR A 113 7.29 14.11 -18.15
CA THR A 113 8.24 15.12 -18.62
C THR A 113 9.49 14.45 -19.19
N PRO A 114 10.38 15.19 -19.84
CA PRO A 114 11.68 14.65 -20.25
C PRO A 114 12.50 14.04 -19.09
N ASP A 115 12.26 14.51 -17.86
CA ASP A 115 12.93 14.01 -16.65
C ASP A 115 12.23 12.80 -16.02
N GLY A 116 11.08 12.39 -16.56
CA GLY A 116 10.28 11.27 -16.09
C GLY A 116 8.88 11.66 -15.58
N PHE A 117 8.25 10.77 -14.86
CA PHE A 117 6.93 11.01 -14.27
C PHE A 117 6.98 12.03 -13.13
N VAL A 118 5.99 12.92 -13.08
CA VAL A 118 5.85 13.96 -12.05
C VAL A 118 5.20 13.43 -10.79
N THR A 119 4.23 12.50 -10.96
CA THR A 119 3.44 11.89 -9.88
C THR A 119 3.33 10.38 -10.10
N ASN A 120 2.79 9.68 -9.10
CA ASN A 120 2.50 8.25 -9.18
C ASN A 120 1.15 7.95 -8.51
N HIS A 121 0.10 8.63 -8.95
CA HIS A 121 -1.26 8.45 -8.44
C HIS A 121 -1.81 7.06 -8.76
N ALA A 122 -1.45 6.52 -9.93
CA ALA A 122 -1.83 5.17 -10.35
C ALA A 122 -1.10 4.06 -9.57
N GLY A 123 -0.08 4.40 -8.77
CA GLY A 123 0.67 3.43 -7.99
C GLY A 123 1.48 2.46 -8.83
N GLY A 124 2.02 2.91 -9.97
CA GLY A 124 2.89 2.13 -10.84
C GLY A 124 2.18 1.15 -11.77
N ILE A 125 0.84 1.17 -11.82
CA ILE A 125 0.04 0.23 -12.61
C ILE A 125 -1.02 0.98 -13.40
N LEU A 126 -1.01 0.84 -14.73
CA LEU A 126 -2.02 1.37 -15.62
C LEU A 126 -2.57 0.26 -16.51
N GLY A 127 -3.91 0.16 -16.59
CA GLY A 127 -4.57 -0.89 -17.37
C GLY A 127 -4.27 -2.32 -16.91
N GLY A 128 -3.82 -2.49 -15.65
CA GLY A 128 -3.40 -3.78 -15.09
C GLY A 128 -1.95 -4.16 -15.42
N ILE A 129 -1.15 -3.22 -15.93
CA ILE A 129 0.23 -3.47 -16.39
C ILE A 129 1.17 -2.50 -15.69
N SER A 130 2.34 -2.97 -15.24
CA SER A 130 3.35 -2.14 -14.60
C SER A 130 3.91 -1.08 -15.55
N THR A 131 4.05 0.15 -15.08
CA THR A 131 4.53 1.30 -15.85
C THR A 131 6.04 1.55 -15.73
N GLY A 132 6.72 0.83 -14.86
CA GLY A 132 8.12 1.09 -14.50
C GLY A 132 8.29 2.04 -13.32
N GLN A 133 7.22 2.68 -12.86
CA GLN A 133 7.20 3.41 -11.60
C GLN A 133 7.11 2.44 -10.41
N ASP A 134 7.33 2.96 -9.20
CA ASP A 134 7.17 2.20 -7.98
C ASP A 134 5.74 1.68 -7.85
N ILE A 135 5.60 0.38 -7.56
CA ILE A 135 4.29 -0.18 -7.26
C ILE A 135 4.00 0.07 -5.78
N VAL A 136 2.91 0.78 -5.52
CA VAL A 136 2.50 1.17 -4.16
C VAL A 136 1.18 0.52 -3.81
N VAL A 137 1.20 -0.31 -2.77
CA VAL A 137 0.01 -0.97 -2.22
C VAL A 137 -0.13 -0.67 -0.75
N THR A 138 -1.31 -0.22 -0.34
CA THR A 138 -1.63 0.04 1.06
C THR A 138 -2.77 -0.86 1.50
N ILE A 139 -2.64 -1.46 2.68
CA ILE A 139 -3.66 -2.34 3.27
C ILE A 139 -4.13 -1.83 4.62
N GLY A 140 -5.43 -2.01 4.87
CA GLY A 140 -6.07 -1.73 6.16
C GLY A 140 -6.33 -3.02 6.93
N ILE A 141 -5.79 -3.12 8.13
CA ILE A 141 -5.95 -4.25 9.04
C ILE A 141 -6.97 -3.87 10.12
N LYS A 142 -8.01 -4.68 10.30
CA LYS A 142 -9.00 -4.47 11.37
C LYS A 142 -8.41 -4.76 12.74
N PRO A 143 -8.96 -4.18 13.83
CA PRO A 143 -8.62 -4.57 15.19
C PRO A 143 -8.86 -6.07 15.45
N THR A 144 -8.05 -6.65 16.32
CA THR A 144 -8.26 -8.02 16.82
C THR A 144 -9.60 -8.11 17.53
N SER A 145 -10.41 -9.12 17.18
CA SER A 145 -11.72 -9.30 17.81
C SER A 145 -11.66 -10.06 19.15
N SER A 146 -10.57 -10.77 19.43
CA SER A 146 -10.35 -11.48 20.68
C SER A 146 -9.77 -10.53 21.73
N ILE A 147 -10.60 -9.84 22.49
CA ILE A 147 -10.17 -8.85 23.50
C ILE A 147 -10.81 -9.18 24.86
N ARG A 148 -10.22 -8.61 25.92
CA ARG A 148 -10.74 -8.79 27.29
C ARG A 148 -11.95 -7.93 27.60
N VAL A 149 -12.22 -6.92 26.78
CA VAL A 149 -13.41 -6.08 26.96
C VAL A 149 -14.66 -6.93 26.73
N ALA A 150 -15.52 -6.97 27.75
CA ALA A 150 -16.77 -7.71 27.72
C ALA A 150 -17.71 -7.18 26.64
N ARG A 151 -18.34 -8.08 25.86
CA ARG A 151 -19.23 -7.73 24.75
C ARG A 151 -20.55 -8.52 24.83
N ARG A 152 -21.60 -7.89 24.33
CA ARG A 152 -22.91 -8.53 24.18
C ARG A 152 -22.88 -9.57 23.07
N SER A 153 -23.51 -10.71 23.30
CA SER A 153 -23.70 -11.80 22.34
C SER A 153 -25.01 -12.51 22.64
N ILE A 154 -25.23 -13.61 21.96
CA ILE A 154 -26.38 -14.54 22.25
C ILE A 154 -25.84 -15.96 22.40
N ASP A 155 -26.54 -16.77 23.19
CA ASP A 155 -26.31 -18.21 23.29
C ASP A 155 -26.94 -18.96 22.09
N LYS A 156 -26.85 -20.29 22.09
CA LYS A 156 -27.41 -21.14 21.02
C LYS A 156 -28.95 -21.10 20.98
N GLN A 157 -29.60 -20.66 22.06
CA GLN A 157 -31.06 -20.52 22.20
C GLN A 157 -31.51 -19.09 21.84
N GLY A 158 -30.58 -18.17 21.55
CA GLY A 158 -30.90 -16.78 21.24
C GLY A 158 -31.01 -15.86 22.46
N ASN A 159 -30.69 -16.33 23.65
CA ASN A 159 -30.73 -15.49 24.86
C ASN A 159 -29.52 -14.55 24.93
N PRO A 160 -29.68 -13.32 25.46
CA PRO A 160 -28.58 -12.40 25.65
C PRO A 160 -27.52 -12.93 26.62
N VAL A 161 -26.26 -12.90 26.22
CA VAL A 161 -25.12 -13.27 27.07
C VAL A 161 -24.00 -12.23 26.93
N THR A 162 -23.10 -12.21 27.90
CA THR A 162 -21.86 -11.44 27.82
C THR A 162 -20.71 -12.38 27.53
N VAL A 163 -19.87 -12.01 26.55
CA VAL A 163 -18.71 -12.79 26.15
C VAL A 163 -17.46 -11.93 26.31
N GLU A 164 -16.44 -12.48 26.94
CA GLU A 164 -15.09 -11.93 27.00
C GLU A 164 -14.08 -13.03 26.65
N THR A 165 -12.95 -12.64 26.10
CA THR A 165 -11.92 -13.61 25.70
C THR A 165 -10.74 -13.51 26.66
N ASN A 166 -10.49 -14.57 27.39
CA ASN A 166 -9.35 -14.68 28.29
C ASN A 166 -8.12 -15.21 27.53
N GLY A 167 -6.94 -14.71 27.88
CA GLY A 167 -5.68 -15.15 27.30
C GLY A 167 -4.79 -13.99 26.87
N ARG A 168 -3.69 -14.34 26.17
CA ARG A 168 -2.79 -13.35 25.56
C ARG A 168 -3.31 -12.96 24.18
N HIS A 169 -3.53 -11.69 23.96
CA HIS A 169 -3.92 -11.13 22.68
C HIS A 169 -2.97 -10.04 22.24
N ASP A 170 -2.75 -9.94 20.93
CA ASP A 170 -1.98 -8.83 20.35
C ASP A 170 -2.89 -7.60 20.26
N PRO A 171 -2.55 -6.47 20.88
CA PRO A 171 -3.34 -5.25 20.78
C PRO A 171 -3.40 -4.72 19.35
N CYS A 172 -2.40 -5.03 18.50
CA CYS A 172 -2.40 -4.71 17.09
C CYS A 172 -1.70 -5.80 16.28
N VAL A 173 -2.45 -6.54 15.48
CA VAL A 173 -1.89 -7.58 14.58
C VAL A 173 -1.21 -6.99 13.34
N GLY A 174 -1.43 -5.70 13.06
CA GLY A 174 -0.82 -5.02 11.91
C GLY A 174 0.71 -5.01 11.95
N ILE A 175 1.30 -4.91 13.14
CA ILE A 175 2.77 -4.96 13.29
C ILE A 175 3.32 -6.27 12.70
N ARG A 176 2.70 -7.40 13.03
CA ARG A 176 3.09 -8.71 12.49
C ARG A 176 2.73 -8.90 11.02
N ALA A 177 1.67 -8.25 10.56
CA ALA A 177 1.24 -8.32 9.17
C ALA A 177 2.17 -7.53 8.23
N THR A 178 2.99 -6.61 8.76
CA THR A 178 3.90 -5.78 7.95
C THR A 178 4.87 -6.62 7.10
N PRO A 179 5.66 -7.57 7.63
CA PRO A 179 6.50 -8.44 6.81
C PRO A 179 5.69 -9.43 5.95
N ILE A 180 4.48 -9.79 6.36
CA ILE A 180 3.61 -10.69 5.58
C ILE A 180 3.14 -9.98 4.30
N ALA A 181 2.78 -8.71 4.39
CA ALA A 181 2.37 -7.92 3.22
C ALA A 181 3.51 -7.78 2.19
N GLU A 182 4.76 -7.56 2.65
CA GLU A 182 5.92 -7.55 1.76
C GLU A 182 6.13 -8.91 1.07
N ALA A 183 6.06 -9.99 1.82
CA ALA A 183 6.21 -11.34 1.26
C ALA A 183 5.10 -11.66 0.24
N MET A 184 3.86 -11.24 0.50
CA MET A 184 2.74 -11.42 -0.41
C MET A 184 2.95 -10.63 -1.71
N MET A 185 3.41 -9.38 -1.61
CA MET A 185 3.78 -8.60 -2.81
C MET A 185 4.87 -9.29 -3.62
N ALA A 186 5.90 -9.84 -2.95
CA ALA A 186 6.98 -10.57 -3.61
C ALA A 186 6.47 -11.78 -4.40
N LEU A 187 5.56 -12.56 -3.83
CA LEU A 187 4.97 -13.73 -4.48
C LEU A 187 4.21 -13.34 -5.76
N VAL A 188 3.35 -12.34 -5.68
CA VAL A 188 2.57 -11.87 -6.85
C VAL A 188 3.50 -11.32 -7.93
N LEU A 189 4.46 -10.47 -7.57
CA LEU A 189 5.40 -9.90 -8.54
C LEU A 189 6.27 -10.97 -9.19
N MET A 190 6.68 -12.00 -8.45
CA MET A 190 7.46 -13.11 -9.00
C MET A 190 6.63 -13.93 -9.99
N ASP A 191 5.35 -14.19 -9.69
CA ASP A 191 4.45 -14.88 -10.60
C ASP A 191 4.30 -14.13 -11.93
N HIS A 192 4.01 -12.82 -11.86
CA HIS A 192 3.95 -11.98 -13.07
C HIS A 192 5.29 -11.88 -13.81
N ALA A 193 6.42 -11.90 -13.12
CA ALA A 193 7.74 -11.93 -13.73
C ALA A 193 7.96 -13.21 -14.54
N LEU A 194 7.56 -14.36 -13.99
CA LEU A 194 7.66 -15.66 -14.65
C LEU A 194 6.71 -15.76 -15.85
N LEU A 195 5.46 -15.29 -15.70
CA LEU A 195 4.49 -15.22 -16.80
C LEU A 195 5.00 -14.31 -17.93
N HIS A 196 5.49 -13.12 -17.59
CA HIS A 196 6.08 -12.20 -18.58
C HIS A 196 7.25 -12.83 -19.32
N ARG A 197 8.15 -13.50 -18.60
CA ARG A 197 9.28 -14.21 -19.19
C ARG A 197 8.85 -15.35 -20.11
N ALA A 198 7.81 -16.11 -19.72
CA ALA A 198 7.29 -17.19 -20.55
C ALA A 198 6.67 -16.69 -21.85
N GLN A 199 6.01 -15.53 -21.82
CA GLN A 199 5.34 -14.96 -22.99
C GLN A 199 6.28 -14.14 -23.89
N ASN A 200 7.29 -13.48 -23.32
CA ASN A 200 8.09 -12.45 -23.99
C ASN A 200 9.61 -12.69 -23.88
N ALA A 201 10.07 -13.92 -23.64
CA ALA A 201 11.49 -14.20 -23.39
C ALA A 201 12.43 -13.70 -24.51
N ASP A 202 11.96 -13.74 -25.74
CA ASP A 202 12.75 -13.36 -26.94
C ASP A 202 12.51 -11.93 -27.40
N VAL A 203 11.64 -11.18 -26.68
CA VAL A 203 11.32 -9.79 -27.03
C VAL A 203 12.24 -8.83 -26.31
N THR A 204 13.00 -8.06 -27.08
CA THR A 204 13.79 -6.94 -26.56
C THR A 204 13.11 -5.64 -26.99
N THR A 205 12.54 -4.91 -26.04
CA THR A 205 11.97 -3.60 -26.33
C THR A 205 13.05 -2.56 -26.64
N LYS A 206 12.76 -1.70 -27.63
CA LYS A 206 13.57 -0.51 -27.92
C LYS A 206 13.08 0.72 -27.17
N THR A 207 11.99 0.61 -26.42
CA THR A 207 11.44 1.72 -25.64
C THR A 207 12.45 2.15 -24.58
N PRO A 208 12.83 3.43 -24.52
CA PRO A 208 13.74 3.93 -23.50
C PRO A 208 13.12 3.77 -22.11
N ARG A 209 13.96 3.56 -21.11
CA ARG A 209 13.52 3.51 -19.73
C ARG A 209 13.16 4.93 -19.27
N ILE A 210 11.92 5.13 -18.84
CA ILE A 210 11.42 6.39 -18.32
C ILE A 210 11.63 6.39 -16.82
N ALA A 211 12.15 7.48 -16.26
CA ALA A 211 12.31 7.62 -14.82
C ALA A 211 10.93 7.66 -14.12
N GLY A 212 10.77 6.87 -13.10
CA GLY A 212 9.60 6.93 -12.23
C GLY A 212 9.60 8.19 -11.38
N ALA A 213 8.43 8.64 -10.96
CA ALA A 213 8.32 9.67 -9.94
C ALA A 213 8.96 9.19 -8.64
N VAL A 214 9.76 10.04 -8.03
CA VAL A 214 10.27 9.77 -6.68
C VAL A 214 9.10 9.95 -5.73
N ALA A 215 8.43 8.86 -5.37
CA ALA A 215 7.23 8.82 -4.53
C ALA A 215 7.51 9.23 -3.07
N ARG A 216 8.20 10.35 -2.86
CA ARG A 216 8.58 10.81 -1.51
C ARG A 216 7.84 12.03 -1.01
N THR A 217 6.93 12.59 -1.83
CA THR A 217 6.07 13.67 -1.36
C THR A 217 4.75 13.67 -2.14
N VAL A 218 3.73 13.08 -1.57
CA VAL A 218 2.37 13.55 -1.84
C VAL A 218 2.24 14.87 -1.10
N SER A 219 2.95 15.89 -1.55
CA SER A 219 2.63 17.26 -1.17
C SER A 219 1.55 17.72 -2.14
N VAL A 220 0.34 17.84 -1.64
CA VAL A 220 -0.72 18.63 -2.27
C VAL A 220 -0.27 20.09 -2.31
N GLY A 221 0.64 20.39 -3.22
CA GLY A 221 1.19 21.71 -3.46
C GLY A 221 0.82 22.17 -4.86
N LYS A 222 -0.12 23.10 -4.94
CA LYS A 222 -0.53 23.78 -6.17
C LYS A 222 0.68 24.40 -6.86
N LYS A 223 1.30 23.73 -7.83
CA LYS A 223 2.11 24.37 -8.84
C LYS A 223 1.28 24.48 -10.12
N LYS A 224 0.95 25.71 -10.51
CA LYS A 224 0.38 26.01 -11.82
C LYS A 224 1.47 25.77 -12.86
N PHE A 225 1.36 24.71 -13.63
CA PHE A 225 2.13 24.57 -14.86
C PHE A 225 1.30 25.18 -16.00
N SER A 226 1.86 26.17 -16.68
CA SER A 226 1.35 26.69 -17.96
C SER A 226 2.02 25.88 -19.06
N THR A 227 1.39 24.85 -19.55
CA THR A 227 1.79 24.18 -20.78
C THR A 227 1.20 24.89 -21.97
N LYS A 228 1.98 25.64 -22.71
CA LYS A 228 1.65 25.95 -24.10
C LYS A 228 1.96 24.68 -24.91
N ILE A 229 0.93 23.98 -25.34
CA ILE A 229 1.07 22.94 -26.35
C ILE A 229 1.51 23.65 -27.64
N ASN A 230 2.71 23.37 -28.13
CA ASN A 230 3.10 23.78 -29.46
C ASN A 230 2.20 23.03 -30.45
N PRO A 231 1.61 23.71 -31.44
CA PRO A 231 0.84 23.03 -32.49
C PRO A 231 1.76 22.08 -33.26
N ASP A 232 1.16 20.98 -33.69
CA ASP A 232 1.80 19.93 -34.49
C ASP A 232 2.59 20.52 -35.66
N PRO A 233 3.86 20.15 -35.88
CA PRO A 233 4.64 20.65 -37.02
C PRO A 233 4.16 20.20 -38.41
N ALA A 234 3.00 19.47 -38.47
CA ALA A 234 2.37 19.08 -39.72
C ALA A 234 1.37 20.12 -40.27
N GLU A 235 1.12 21.24 -39.58
CA GLU A 235 0.24 22.34 -40.03
C GLU A 235 1.00 23.66 -40.29
N ALA A 236 2.27 23.63 -40.62
CA ALA A 236 3.03 24.80 -41.05
C ALA A 236 3.51 24.68 -42.52
#